data_ea4a9121b688a7b981fa51a98959041b
#
_entry.id   ea4a9121b688a7b981fa51a98959041b
#
_cell.length_a   1.000
_cell.length_b   1.000
_cell.length_c   1.000
_cell.angle_alpha   90.00
_cell.angle_beta   90.00
_cell.angle_gamma   90.00
#
_symmetry.space_group_name_H-M   'P 1'
#
loop_
_entity.id
_entity.type
_entity.pdbx_description
1 polymer ?
#
loop_
_entity_poly.entity_id
_entity_poly.type
_entity_poly.pdbx_seq_one_letter_code
_entity_poly.pdbx_strand_id
1 'polypeptide(L)'
;MEKLHLYLVRHCESLGNHENIFQGQLDLDISATGEKQLALLALRFRNISIDAVYSSPLTRAYKTAEAVDLYHSLPIIKLPELMEVDVGALSGMKLDKAFADYPVFAEKWQNSPQNCIFPEGETTAEVYDRAKKVLARVKADCMGKTAVITSHGFLLRCMACEILEHD
;
A
#
# COMPACT_ATOMS: atom_id res chain seq x y z
N MET A 1 -6.64 -27.61 8.56
CA MET A 1 -7.08 -26.21 8.74
C MET A 1 -7.04 -25.54 7.39
N GLU A 2 -8.11 -24.86 7.00
CA GLU A 2 -8.13 -24.04 5.80
C GLU A 2 -7.11 -22.90 5.93
N LYS A 3 -6.42 -22.59 4.85
CA LYS A 3 -5.39 -21.54 4.83
C LYS A 3 -5.81 -20.41 3.90
N LEU A 4 -5.63 -19.17 4.32
CA LEU A 4 -5.70 -18.00 3.44
C LEU A 4 -4.35 -17.86 2.71
N HIS A 5 -4.41 -17.79 1.38
CA HIS A 5 -3.26 -17.36 0.58
C HIS A 5 -3.41 -15.86 0.29
N LEU A 6 -2.46 -15.06 0.73
CA LEU A 6 -2.52 -13.61 0.61
C LEU A 6 -1.36 -13.06 -0.20
N TYR A 7 -1.66 -12.35 -1.29
CA TYR A 7 -0.70 -11.56 -2.04
C TYR A 7 -0.81 -10.10 -1.61
N LEU A 8 0.27 -9.56 -1.06
CA LEU A 8 0.42 -8.14 -0.78
C LEU A 8 1.17 -7.49 -1.94
N VAL A 9 0.50 -6.61 -2.68
CA VAL A 9 1.03 -5.99 -3.89
C VAL A 9 1.13 -4.48 -3.70
N ARG A 10 2.35 -3.96 -3.73
CA ARG A 10 2.57 -2.52 -3.76
C ARG A 10 2.17 -1.97 -5.13
N HIS A 11 1.55 -0.79 -5.13
CA HIS A 11 1.23 -0.08 -6.37
C HIS A 11 2.45 0.07 -7.29
N CYS A 12 2.22 0.14 -8.60
CA CYS A 12 3.25 0.45 -9.59
C CYS A 12 3.83 1.86 -9.38
N GLU A 13 4.91 2.19 -10.10
CA GLU A 13 5.53 3.51 -10.02
C GLU A 13 4.53 4.60 -10.40
N SER A 14 4.36 5.58 -9.49
CA SER A 14 3.58 6.79 -9.72
C SER A 14 4.47 7.96 -10.14
N LEU A 15 3.87 9.05 -10.63
CA LEU A 15 4.58 10.30 -10.90
C LEU A 15 5.32 10.81 -9.66
N GLY A 16 4.71 10.70 -8.48
CA GLY A 16 5.37 11.11 -7.25
C GLY A 16 6.55 10.22 -6.83
N ASN A 17 6.53 8.92 -7.17
CA ASN A 17 7.72 8.07 -7.00
C ASN A 17 8.85 8.50 -7.95
N HIS A 18 8.51 8.77 -9.21
CA HIS A 18 9.46 9.23 -10.21
C HIS A 18 10.13 10.55 -9.81
N GLU A 19 9.36 11.44 -9.19
CA GLU A 19 9.83 12.76 -8.76
C GLU A 19 10.42 12.77 -7.33
N ASN A 20 10.46 11.64 -6.62
CA ASN A 20 10.91 11.53 -5.22
C ASN A 20 10.14 12.45 -4.26
N ILE A 21 8.81 12.40 -4.33
CA ILE A 21 7.91 13.20 -3.49
C ILE A 21 7.30 12.32 -2.39
N PHE A 22 7.17 12.86 -1.18
CA PHE A 22 6.24 12.34 -0.18
C PHE A 22 4.80 12.50 -0.66
N GLN A 23 4.20 11.40 -1.11
CA GLN A 23 2.84 11.44 -1.64
C GLN A 23 1.78 11.29 -0.56
N GLY A 24 2.00 10.35 0.38
CA GLY A 24 0.95 9.98 1.31
C GLY A 24 -0.35 9.68 0.58
N GLN A 25 -1.38 10.42 0.90
CA GLN A 25 -2.71 10.27 0.30
C GLN A 25 -2.96 11.17 -0.93
N LEU A 26 -1.95 11.93 -1.40
CA LEU A 26 -2.06 12.59 -2.71
C LEU A 26 -2.32 11.56 -3.81
N ASP A 27 -3.31 11.84 -4.63
CA ASP A 27 -3.72 10.92 -5.71
C ASP A 27 -3.07 11.31 -7.04
N LEU A 28 -1.77 11.06 -7.13
CA LEU A 28 -0.99 11.22 -8.35
C LEU A 28 -1.10 9.97 -9.22
N ASP A 29 -1.17 10.17 -10.53
CA ASP A 29 -1.27 9.10 -11.51
C ASP A 29 0.04 8.30 -11.63
N ILE A 30 0.00 7.23 -12.39
CA ILE A 30 1.15 6.35 -12.66
C ILE A 30 2.11 6.99 -13.67
N SER A 31 3.38 6.61 -13.61
CA SER A 31 4.40 7.00 -14.59
C SER A 31 4.40 6.06 -15.81
N ALA A 32 5.12 6.44 -16.85
CA ALA A 32 5.35 5.56 -18.01
C ALA A 32 6.05 4.24 -17.64
N THR A 33 6.89 4.26 -16.61
CA THR A 33 7.46 3.03 -16.02
C THR A 33 6.40 2.21 -15.32
N GLY A 34 5.49 2.88 -14.59
CA GLY A 34 4.34 2.24 -13.94
C GLY A 34 3.46 1.49 -14.92
N GLU A 35 3.16 2.06 -16.09
CA GLU A 35 2.40 1.39 -17.15
C GLU A 35 3.06 0.07 -17.58
N LYS A 36 4.39 0.09 -17.80
CA LYS A 36 5.14 -1.13 -18.14
C LYS A 36 5.10 -2.17 -17.01
N GLN A 37 5.19 -1.72 -15.76
CA GLN A 37 5.06 -2.60 -14.60
C GLN A 37 3.68 -3.26 -14.53
N LEU A 38 2.60 -2.52 -14.81
CA LEU A 38 1.24 -3.06 -14.85
C LEU A 38 1.08 -4.16 -15.91
N ALA A 39 1.64 -3.95 -17.11
CA ALA A 39 1.60 -4.96 -18.16
C ALA A 39 2.28 -6.29 -17.73
N LEU A 40 3.44 -6.19 -17.09
CA LEU A 40 4.15 -7.36 -16.57
C LEU A 40 3.42 -8.02 -15.40
N LEU A 41 2.82 -7.22 -14.52
CA LEU A 41 2.03 -7.70 -13.39
C LEU A 41 0.81 -8.49 -13.86
N ALA A 42 0.08 -7.99 -14.87
CA ALA A 42 -1.05 -8.68 -15.45
C ALA A 42 -0.65 -10.08 -15.98
N LEU A 43 0.47 -10.17 -16.70
CA LEU A 43 1.00 -11.45 -17.17
C LEU A 43 1.39 -12.37 -16.02
N ARG A 44 1.96 -11.82 -14.93
CA ARG A 44 2.33 -12.60 -13.74
C ARG A 44 1.11 -13.23 -13.07
N PHE A 45 0.00 -12.50 -12.98
CA PHE A 45 -1.22 -12.99 -12.33
C PHE A 45 -2.12 -13.84 -13.24
N ARG A 46 -1.93 -13.81 -14.56
CA ARG A 46 -2.81 -14.48 -15.53
C ARG A 46 -3.18 -15.93 -15.20
N ASN A 47 -2.24 -16.70 -14.65
CA ASN A 47 -2.41 -18.13 -14.36
C ASN A 47 -2.46 -18.44 -12.85
N ILE A 48 -2.54 -17.42 -11.99
CA ILE A 48 -2.71 -17.58 -10.55
C ILE A 48 -4.21 -17.55 -10.26
N SER A 49 -4.75 -18.62 -9.69
CA SER A 49 -6.14 -18.59 -9.25
C SER A 49 -6.30 -17.63 -8.08
N ILE A 50 -7.14 -16.62 -8.23
CA ILE A 50 -7.48 -15.65 -7.20
C ILE A 50 -9.01 -15.60 -7.01
N ASP A 51 -9.45 -15.38 -5.78
CA ASP A 51 -10.87 -15.38 -5.41
C ASP A 51 -11.38 -13.98 -5.02
N ALA A 52 -10.50 -13.08 -4.62
CA ALA A 52 -10.86 -11.73 -4.20
C ALA A 52 -9.72 -10.74 -4.43
N VAL A 53 -10.09 -9.50 -4.80
CA VAL A 53 -9.16 -8.38 -4.96
C VAL A 53 -9.64 -7.19 -4.12
N TYR A 54 -8.80 -6.76 -3.19
CA TYR A 54 -8.99 -5.56 -2.37
C TYR A 54 -7.99 -4.49 -2.80
N SER A 55 -8.43 -3.24 -2.86
CA SER A 55 -7.58 -2.14 -3.29
C SER A 55 -7.75 -0.87 -2.46
N SER A 56 -6.65 -0.16 -2.25
CA SER A 56 -6.72 1.26 -1.95
C SER A 56 -7.48 2.00 -3.05
N PRO A 57 -8.30 3.02 -2.72
CA PRO A 57 -8.99 3.81 -3.71
C PRO A 57 -8.07 4.74 -4.53
N LEU A 58 -6.81 4.98 -4.07
CA LEU A 58 -5.86 5.85 -4.76
C LEU A 58 -5.50 5.29 -6.13
N THR A 59 -5.49 6.15 -7.15
CA THR A 59 -5.38 5.81 -8.58
C THR A 59 -4.26 4.82 -8.87
N ARG A 60 -3.05 5.06 -8.35
CA ARG A 60 -1.89 4.18 -8.56
C ARG A 60 -2.10 2.74 -8.05
N ALA A 61 -2.77 2.58 -6.91
CA ALA A 61 -3.05 1.26 -6.33
C ALA A 61 -4.25 0.61 -7.01
N TYR A 62 -5.27 1.38 -7.36
CA TYR A 62 -6.44 0.88 -8.05
C TYR A 62 -6.10 0.38 -9.47
N LYS A 63 -5.34 1.14 -10.26
CA LYS A 63 -4.80 0.68 -11.56
C LYS A 63 -3.95 -0.59 -11.43
N THR A 64 -3.24 -0.73 -10.29
CA THR A 64 -2.49 -1.96 -10.00
C THR A 64 -3.43 -3.15 -9.77
N ALA A 65 -4.55 -2.93 -9.06
CA ALA A 65 -5.58 -3.95 -8.89
C ALA A 65 -6.25 -4.34 -10.22
N GLU A 66 -6.55 -3.37 -11.08
CA GLU A 66 -7.09 -3.63 -12.42
C GLU A 66 -6.14 -4.50 -13.25
N ALA A 67 -4.83 -4.27 -13.16
CA ALA A 67 -3.85 -5.11 -13.84
C ALA A 67 -3.80 -6.54 -13.27
N VAL A 68 -3.91 -6.70 -11.95
CA VAL A 68 -4.02 -8.02 -11.31
C VAL A 68 -5.27 -8.76 -11.79
N ASP A 69 -6.39 -8.05 -11.90
CA ASP A 69 -7.69 -8.62 -12.25
C ASP A 69 -7.89 -8.83 -13.77
N LEU A 70 -7.02 -8.32 -14.61
CA LEU A 70 -7.20 -8.25 -16.06
C LEU A 70 -7.71 -9.56 -16.71
N TYR A 71 -7.33 -10.71 -16.16
CA TYR A 71 -7.69 -12.04 -16.68
C TYR A 71 -8.67 -12.81 -15.77
N HIS A 72 -9.22 -12.17 -14.71
CA HIS A 72 -10.04 -12.85 -13.70
C HIS A 72 -11.49 -12.39 -13.67
N SER A 73 -11.77 -11.13 -14.00
CA SER A 73 -13.10 -10.53 -14.00
C SER A 73 -13.79 -10.55 -12.62
N LEU A 74 -13.02 -10.30 -11.57
CA LEU A 74 -13.52 -10.22 -10.19
C LEU A 74 -13.91 -8.77 -9.84
N PRO A 75 -14.86 -8.58 -8.90
CA PRO A 75 -15.10 -7.25 -8.36
C PRO A 75 -13.91 -6.78 -7.53
N ILE A 76 -13.40 -5.59 -7.83
CA ILE A 76 -12.34 -4.95 -7.03
C ILE A 76 -12.99 -4.20 -5.87
N ILE A 77 -12.73 -4.64 -4.65
CA ILE A 77 -13.29 -4.08 -3.41
C ILE A 77 -12.40 -2.94 -2.95
N LYS A 78 -12.88 -1.70 -3.08
CA LYS A 78 -12.18 -0.51 -2.59
C LYS A 78 -12.34 -0.36 -1.08
N LEU A 79 -11.23 -0.24 -0.37
CA LEU A 79 -11.19 0.02 1.07
C LEU A 79 -10.38 1.29 1.34
N PRO A 80 -10.99 2.37 1.87
CA PRO A 80 -10.26 3.56 2.28
C PRO A 80 -9.13 3.26 3.29
N GLU A 81 -9.32 2.26 4.12
CA GLU A 81 -8.34 1.79 5.09
C GLU A 81 -7.06 1.23 4.46
N LEU A 82 -7.07 0.97 3.14
CA LEU A 82 -5.90 0.57 2.36
C LEU A 82 -5.10 1.75 1.79
N MET A 83 -5.51 2.99 2.04
CA MET A 83 -4.74 4.17 1.62
C MET A 83 -3.37 4.21 2.32
N GLU A 84 -2.41 4.90 1.70
CA GLU A 84 -1.09 5.13 2.29
C GLU A 84 -1.20 5.94 3.59
N VAL A 85 -0.14 5.97 4.38
CA VAL A 85 -0.04 6.84 5.54
C VAL A 85 -0.33 8.29 5.13
N ASP A 86 -1.15 8.97 5.93
CA ASP A 86 -1.28 10.42 5.79
C ASP A 86 0.01 11.07 6.29
N VAL A 87 0.73 11.68 5.37
CA VAL A 87 2.02 12.31 5.65
C VAL A 87 1.86 13.78 6.07
N GLY A 88 0.63 14.28 6.16
CA GLY A 88 0.31 15.61 6.65
C GLY A 88 1.09 16.71 5.93
N ALA A 89 1.83 17.51 6.71
CA ALA A 89 2.62 18.64 6.21
C ALA A 89 3.73 18.25 5.20
N LEU A 90 4.11 16.98 5.13
CA LEU A 90 5.11 16.51 4.17
C LEU A 90 4.53 16.26 2.77
N SER A 91 3.20 16.33 2.63
CA SER A 91 2.50 16.02 1.38
C SER A 91 2.96 16.93 0.24
N GLY A 92 3.42 16.33 -0.85
CA GLY A 92 3.94 17.04 -2.02
C GLY A 92 5.39 17.53 -1.89
N MET A 93 6.03 17.39 -0.73
CA MET A 93 7.42 17.79 -0.54
C MET A 93 8.38 16.76 -1.16
N LYS A 94 9.48 17.23 -1.73
CA LYS A 94 10.62 16.36 -2.09
C LYS A 94 11.22 15.76 -0.83
N LEU A 95 11.69 14.51 -0.92
CA LEU A 95 12.21 13.76 0.23
C LEU A 95 13.37 14.47 0.94
N ASP A 96 14.32 15.00 0.19
CA ASP A 96 15.48 15.74 0.70
C ASP A 96 15.05 17.00 1.46
N LYS A 97 14.11 17.76 0.89
CA LYS A 97 13.57 18.96 1.54
C LYS A 97 12.79 18.60 2.81
N ALA A 98 11.96 17.58 2.78
CA ALA A 98 11.21 17.14 3.95
C ALA A 98 12.15 16.76 5.11
N PHE A 99 13.23 16.03 4.83
CA PHE A 99 14.20 15.66 5.85
C PHE A 99 15.00 16.86 6.38
N ALA A 100 15.28 17.86 5.53
CA ALA A 100 15.95 19.10 5.97
C ALA A 100 15.04 19.97 6.84
N ASP A 101 13.77 20.13 6.45
CA ASP A 101 12.82 21.00 7.14
C ASP A 101 12.25 20.34 8.43
N TYR A 102 12.24 19.00 8.51
CA TYR A 102 11.71 18.23 9.65
C TYR A 102 12.75 17.24 10.22
N PRO A 103 13.85 17.72 10.83
CA PRO A 103 14.96 16.86 11.25
C PRO A 103 14.57 15.84 12.34
N VAL A 104 13.64 16.16 13.23
CA VAL A 104 13.12 15.22 14.25
C VAL A 104 12.36 14.06 13.60
N PHE A 105 11.55 14.35 12.58
CA PHE A 105 10.89 13.31 11.78
C PHE A 105 11.93 12.47 11.03
N ALA A 106 12.90 13.11 10.38
CA ALA A 106 13.95 12.43 9.62
C ALA A 106 14.74 11.43 10.47
N GLU A 107 15.11 11.83 11.69
CA GLU A 107 15.80 10.96 12.64
C GLU A 107 14.96 9.73 13.00
N LYS A 108 13.69 9.93 13.37
CA LYS A 108 12.78 8.82 13.70
C LYS A 108 12.50 7.92 12.49
N TRP A 109 12.28 8.50 11.32
CA TRP A 109 12.06 7.74 10.09
C TRP A 109 13.21 6.78 9.77
N GLN A 110 14.46 7.22 10.03
CA GLN A 110 15.65 6.42 9.75
C GLN A 110 15.97 5.40 10.84
N ASN A 111 15.77 5.75 12.12
CA ASN A 111 16.30 4.97 13.24
C ASN A 111 15.22 4.26 14.06
N SER A 112 13.97 4.71 14.00
CA SER A 112 12.86 4.20 14.83
C SER A 112 11.52 4.35 14.13
N PRO A 113 11.34 3.79 12.92
CA PRO A 113 10.13 4.00 12.10
C PRO A 113 8.83 3.56 12.81
N GLN A 114 8.91 2.61 13.74
CA GLN A 114 7.77 2.19 14.57
C GLN A 114 7.24 3.30 15.49
N ASN A 115 8.06 4.30 15.81
CA ASN A 115 7.72 5.44 16.65
C ASN A 115 7.55 6.74 15.84
N CYS A 116 7.38 6.62 14.54
CA CYS A 116 7.29 7.78 13.67
C CYS A 116 5.92 8.46 13.81
N ILE A 117 5.96 9.79 13.86
CA ILE A 117 4.78 10.66 13.84
C ILE A 117 4.97 11.58 12.64
N PHE A 118 4.07 11.50 11.67
CA PHE A 118 4.11 12.40 10.53
C PHE A 118 3.56 13.78 10.96
N PRO A 119 4.28 14.87 10.70
CA PRO A 119 3.81 16.21 11.07
C PRO A 119 2.42 16.51 10.49
N GLU A 120 1.45 16.83 11.33
CA GLU A 120 0.04 17.04 10.93
C GLU A 120 -0.63 15.84 10.21
N GLY A 121 -0.05 14.65 10.32
CA GLY A 121 -0.52 13.42 9.70
C GLY A 121 -0.72 12.28 10.70
N GLU A 122 -0.72 11.05 10.19
CA GLU A 122 -0.86 9.85 11.01
C GLU A 122 0.42 9.52 11.79
N THR A 123 0.26 8.75 12.85
CA THR A 123 1.34 8.02 13.52
C THR A 123 1.50 6.62 12.93
N THR A 124 2.67 6.01 13.11
CA THR A 124 2.87 4.60 12.74
C THR A 124 1.87 3.67 13.45
N ALA A 125 1.54 3.95 14.70
CA ALA A 125 0.57 3.17 15.48
C ALA A 125 -0.84 3.19 14.85
N GLU A 126 -1.31 4.35 14.39
CA GLU A 126 -2.61 4.47 13.72
C GLU A 126 -2.65 3.69 12.40
N VAL A 127 -1.57 3.77 11.61
CA VAL A 127 -1.44 3.00 10.36
C VAL A 127 -1.41 1.49 10.65
N TYR A 128 -0.70 1.07 11.70
CA TYR A 128 -0.65 -0.32 12.13
C TYR A 128 -2.02 -0.84 12.56
N ASP A 129 -2.77 -0.05 13.34
CA ASP A 129 -4.14 -0.40 13.74
C ASP A 129 -5.09 -0.54 12.54
N ARG A 130 -4.95 0.34 11.52
CA ARG A 130 -5.69 0.20 10.25
C ARG A 130 -5.33 -1.11 9.53
N ALA A 131 -4.04 -1.41 9.44
CA ALA A 131 -3.54 -2.63 8.82
C ALA A 131 -4.12 -3.89 9.47
N LYS A 132 -4.14 -3.96 10.81
CA LYS A 132 -4.75 -5.06 11.58
C LYS A 132 -6.23 -5.25 11.26
N LYS A 133 -7.00 -4.16 11.25
CA LYS A 133 -8.44 -4.20 10.95
C LYS A 133 -8.71 -4.76 9.55
N VAL A 134 -7.94 -4.31 8.54
CA VAL A 134 -8.08 -4.83 7.17
C VAL A 134 -7.69 -6.30 7.09
N LEU A 135 -6.58 -6.71 7.71
CA LEU A 135 -6.17 -8.11 7.72
C LEU A 135 -7.21 -9.02 8.38
N ALA A 136 -7.78 -8.58 9.51
CA ALA A 136 -8.85 -9.32 10.19
C ALA A 136 -10.08 -9.48 9.29
N ARG A 137 -10.49 -8.43 8.58
CA ARG A 137 -11.60 -8.46 7.62
C ARG A 137 -11.31 -9.43 6.47
N VAL A 138 -10.16 -9.28 5.79
CA VAL A 138 -9.80 -10.15 4.66
C VAL A 138 -9.68 -11.61 5.10
N LYS A 139 -9.16 -11.86 6.30
CA LYS A 139 -9.11 -13.21 6.88
C LYS A 139 -10.51 -13.79 7.08
N ALA A 140 -11.45 -13.00 7.60
CA ALA A 140 -12.83 -13.45 7.79
C ALA A 140 -13.54 -13.75 6.45
N ASP A 141 -13.33 -12.89 5.44
CA ASP A 141 -14.01 -12.99 4.14
C ASP A 141 -13.42 -14.09 3.23
N CYS A 142 -12.12 -14.41 3.40
CA CYS A 142 -11.36 -15.20 2.44
C CYS A 142 -10.64 -16.43 3.03
N MET A 143 -11.05 -16.93 4.20
CA MET A 143 -10.48 -18.17 4.74
C MET A 143 -10.66 -19.34 3.74
N GLY A 144 -9.60 -20.08 3.46
CA GLY A 144 -9.59 -21.17 2.46
C GLY A 144 -9.45 -20.70 1.01
N LYS A 145 -9.28 -19.40 0.77
CA LYS A 145 -9.21 -18.76 -0.55
C LYS A 145 -7.88 -18.06 -0.78
N THR A 146 -7.70 -17.57 -2.01
CA THR A 146 -6.59 -16.70 -2.41
C THR A 146 -7.09 -15.28 -2.59
N ALA A 147 -6.55 -14.33 -1.82
CA ALA A 147 -6.87 -12.92 -1.90
C ALA A 147 -5.66 -12.08 -2.30
N VAL A 148 -5.90 -10.99 -3.02
CA VAL A 148 -4.89 -9.99 -3.37
C VAL A 148 -5.27 -8.66 -2.72
N ILE A 149 -4.30 -8.01 -2.09
CA ILE A 149 -4.41 -6.64 -1.57
C ILE A 149 -3.44 -5.76 -2.33
N THR A 150 -3.95 -4.75 -3.03
CA THR A 150 -3.13 -3.71 -3.66
C THR A 150 -3.14 -2.45 -2.83
N SER A 151 -1.98 -2.00 -2.39
CA SER A 151 -1.83 -0.88 -1.47
C SER A 151 -0.45 -0.21 -1.61
N HIS A 152 0.08 0.35 -0.54
CA HIS A 152 1.21 1.27 -0.52
C HIS A 152 2.32 0.77 0.41
N GLY A 153 3.51 1.36 0.24
CA GLY A 153 4.72 0.86 0.86
C GLY A 153 4.69 0.83 2.38
N PHE A 154 4.20 1.89 3.02
CA PHE A 154 4.21 1.97 4.48
C PHE A 154 3.15 1.06 5.10
N LEU A 155 1.91 1.12 4.61
CA LEU A 155 0.82 0.27 5.10
C LEU A 155 1.12 -1.22 4.91
N LEU A 156 1.67 -1.61 3.75
CA LEU A 156 2.02 -3.01 3.50
C LEU A 156 3.13 -3.53 4.42
N ARG A 157 4.07 -2.66 4.85
CA ARG A 157 5.05 -3.03 5.89
C ARG A 157 4.37 -3.28 7.23
N CYS A 158 3.43 -2.42 7.64
CA CYS A 158 2.65 -2.65 8.86
C CYS A 158 1.86 -3.98 8.79
N MET A 159 1.25 -4.30 7.63
CA MET A 159 0.60 -5.59 7.43
C MET A 159 1.58 -6.76 7.53
N ALA A 160 2.76 -6.64 6.96
CA ALA A 160 3.78 -7.69 7.03
C ALA A 160 4.27 -7.92 8.47
N CYS A 161 4.47 -6.85 9.25
CA CYS A 161 4.82 -6.96 10.67
C CYS A 161 3.73 -7.72 11.45
N GLU A 162 2.46 -7.38 11.25
CA GLU A 162 1.34 -8.09 11.91
C GLU A 162 1.27 -9.57 11.52
N ILE A 163 1.48 -9.90 10.24
CA ILE A 163 1.44 -11.30 9.76
C ILE A 163 2.62 -12.11 10.31
N LEU A 164 3.78 -11.49 10.46
CA LEU A 164 5.01 -12.12 10.92
C LEU A 164 5.18 -12.05 12.45
N GLU A 165 4.21 -11.45 13.16
CA GLU A 165 4.26 -11.25 14.61
C GLU A 165 5.53 -10.50 15.07
N HIS A 166 5.98 -9.54 14.25
CA HIS A 166 7.08 -8.65 14.56
C HIS A 166 6.56 -7.30 15.06
N ASP A 167 7.13 -6.83 16.17
CA ASP A 167 6.89 -5.49 16.73
C ASP A 167 7.57 -4.38 15.91
#